data_0ad651d4f05e89c4b00321358100e987
#
_entry.id   0ad651d4f05e89c4b00321358100e987
#
_cell.length_a   1.000
_cell.length_b   1.000
_cell.length_c   1.000
_cell.angle_alpha   90.00
_cell.angle_beta   90.00
_cell.angle_gamma   90.00
#
_symmetry.space_group_name_H-M   'P 1'
#
loop_
_entity.id
_entity.type
_entity.pdbx_description
1 polymer ?
#
loop_
_entity_poly.entity_id
_entity_poly.type
_entity_poly.pdbx_seq_one_letter_code
_entity_poly.pdbx_strand_id
1 'polypeptide(L)'
;MALYKTLTVSKTTKVLIWKIEESIAELKDKISLSENSSVRLNSMKSELHQKGFLSIRHLLKIAGYSDFDLVYDEYGKPHLKDGKFISITHSFTFTAIIISDSFAVGIDIEKQREKILKIAHKFTPIEEYNTIANVDAKISKLTIVWGAKESLYKIYGKKKLLFLHHIYIEDFKFEDEKTTGEIRFDGDVATYNIEFLEFEGFTCVFAY
;
A
#
# COMPACT_ATOMS: atom_id res chain seq x y z
N MET A 1 1.50 -2.76 22.06
CA MET A 1 0.80 -2.13 20.91
C MET A 1 1.81 -1.97 19.80
N ALA A 2 1.58 -2.62 18.68
CA ALA A 2 2.57 -2.71 17.61
C ALA A 2 2.37 -1.67 16.48
N LEU A 3 1.88 -0.46 16.83
CA LEU A 3 1.99 0.67 15.90
C LEU A 3 3.49 0.93 15.70
N TYR A 4 3.96 0.59 14.49
CA TYR A 4 5.37 0.69 14.14
C TYR A 4 5.77 2.12 13.81
N LYS A 5 4.96 2.81 12.99
CA LYS A 5 5.27 4.17 12.55
C LYS A 5 4.02 4.95 12.17
N THR A 6 4.06 6.25 12.43
CA THR A 6 3.11 7.24 11.91
C THR A 6 3.87 8.28 11.12
N LEU A 7 3.41 8.55 9.88
CA LEU A 7 3.94 9.63 9.04
C LEU A 7 2.84 10.67 8.84
N THR A 8 3.18 11.93 9.02
CA THR A 8 2.30 13.05 8.68
C THR A 8 2.75 13.60 7.34
N VAL A 9 2.03 13.23 6.27
CA VAL A 9 2.31 13.66 4.90
C VAL A 9 1.87 15.13 4.71
N SER A 10 0.71 15.46 5.27
CA SER A 10 0.18 16.83 5.30
C SER A 10 -0.70 17.04 6.53
N LYS A 11 -1.30 18.22 6.66
CA LYS A 11 -2.28 18.49 7.74
C LYS A 11 -3.48 17.55 7.70
N THR A 12 -3.82 17.04 6.53
CA THR A 12 -5.02 16.22 6.27
C THR A 12 -4.71 14.80 5.83
N THR A 13 -3.43 14.42 5.73
CA THR A 13 -3.01 13.10 5.23
C THR A 13 -2.02 12.44 6.16
N LYS A 14 -2.33 11.20 6.58
CA LYS A 14 -1.50 10.41 7.49
C LYS A 14 -1.33 8.99 6.98
N VAL A 15 -0.13 8.44 7.19
CA VAL A 15 0.19 7.01 7.00
C VAL A 15 0.39 6.38 8.37
N LEU A 16 -0.21 5.24 8.59
CA LEU A 16 -0.04 4.43 9.80
C LEU A 16 0.47 3.05 9.39
N ILE A 17 1.56 2.59 10.00
CA ILE A 17 2.17 1.29 9.74
C ILE A 17 2.13 0.46 11.03
N TRP A 18 1.71 -0.79 10.92
CA TRP A 18 1.65 -1.77 11.99
C TRP A 18 2.62 -2.91 11.73
N LYS A 19 3.40 -3.28 12.73
CA LYS A 19 4.17 -4.52 12.73
C LYS A 19 3.40 -5.58 13.50
N ILE A 20 3.10 -6.67 12.84
CA ILE A 20 2.31 -7.77 13.43
C ILE A 20 3.25 -8.65 14.26
N GLU A 21 3.15 -8.55 15.56
CA GLU A 21 3.88 -9.37 16.53
C GLU A 21 2.91 -10.17 17.41
N GLU A 22 1.62 -9.81 17.38
CA GLU A 22 0.59 -10.40 18.21
C GLU A 22 0.08 -11.75 17.68
N SER A 23 -0.51 -12.53 18.57
CA SER A 23 -1.37 -13.68 18.23
C SER A 23 -2.73 -13.23 17.69
N ILE A 24 -3.45 -14.13 17.03
CA ILE A 24 -4.83 -13.86 16.57
C ILE A 24 -5.74 -13.51 17.75
N ALA A 25 -5.58 -14.19 18.89
CA ALA A 25 -6.40 -13.95 20.08
C ALA A 25 -6.23 -12.52 20.61
N GLU A 26 -4.98 -12.05 20.71
CA GLU A 26 -4.65 -10.70 21.14
C GLU A 26 -5.17 -9.63 20.16
N LEU A 27 -5.08 -9.90 18.84
CA LEU A 27 -5.60 -8.99 17.83
C LEU A 27 -7.14 -8.93 17.85
N LYS A 28 -7.83 -10.01 18.21
CA LYS A 28 -9.30 -10.06 18.33
C LYS A 28 -9.84 -9.35 19.57
N ASP A 29 -9.11 -9.40 20.67
CA ASP A 29 -9.60 -8.99 22.01
C ASP A 29 -10.08 -7.53 22.06
N LYS A 30 -9.60 -6.66 21.22
CA LYS A 30 -9.87 -5.21 21.29
C LYS A 30 -10.60 -4.65 20.07
N ILE A 31 -11.19 -5.51 19.25
CA ILE A 31 -11.84 -5.12 18.00
C ILE A 31 -13.25 -5.66 17.93
N SER A 32 -14.21 -4.78 17.60
CA SER A 32 -15.55 -5.19 17.21
C SER A 32 -15.61 -5.29 15.68
N LEU A 33 -15.97 -6.47 15.17
CA LEU A 33 -16.13 -6.72 13.74
C LEU A 33 -17.60 -6.68 13.36
N SER A 34 -17.88 -6.15 12.17
CA SER A 34 -19.16 -6.29 11.51
C SER A 34 -19.42 -7.77 11.15
N GLU A 35 -20.65 -8.14 10.88
CA GLU A 35 -21.02 -9.49 10.48
C GLU A 35 -20.24 -9.93 9.23
N ASN A 36 -20.22 -9.08 8.20
CA ASN A 36 -19.48 -9.34 6.96
C ASN A 36 -17.97 -9.56 7.22
N SER A 37 -17.37 -8.75 8.09
CA SER A 37 -15.96 -8.89 8.44
C SER A 37 -15.69 -10.16 9.25
N SER A 38 -16.63 -10.56 10.12
CA SER A 38 -16.54 -11.81 10.87
C SER A 38 -16.62 -13.03 9.95
N VAL A 39 -17.54 -13.03 9.00
CA VAL A 39 -17.66 -14.09 7.97
C VAL A 39 -16.38 -14.16 7.14
N ARG A 40 -15.89 -13.00 6.66
CA ARG A 40 -14.65 -12.92 5.87
C ARG A 40 -13.45 -13.44 6.65
N LEU A 41 -13.27 -13.04 7.91
CA LEU A 41 -12.16 -13.50 8.75
C LEU A 41 -12.21 -15.03 8.92
N ASN A 42 -13.39 -15.58 9.19
CA ASN A 42 -13.56 -17.02 9.38
C ASN A 42 -13.32 -17.84 8.10
N SER A 43 -13.49 -17.24 6.93
CA SER A 43 -13.22 -17.87 5.62
C SER A 43 -11.72 -17.93 5.28
N MET A 44 -10.88 -17.14 5.96
CA MET A 44 -9.43 -17.08 5.69
C MET A 44 -8.73 -18.30 6.25
N LYS A 45 -8.03 -19.04 5.39
CA LYS A 45 -7.26 -20.24 5.77
C LYS A 45 -5.88 -19.94 6.34
N SER A 46 -5.28 -18.82 5.93
CA SER A 46 -3.93 -18.43 6.33
C SER A 46 -3.96 -17.59 7.59
N GLU A 47 -3.26 -18.03 8.63
CA GLU A 47 -3.07 -17.26 9.86
C GLU A 47 -2.45 -15.88 9.59
N LEU A 48 -1.52 -15.80 8.66
CA LEU A 48 -0.89 -14.54 8.26
C LEU A 48 -1.93 -13.56 7.68
N HIS A 49 -2.84 -14.04 6.85
CA HIS A 49 -3.92 -13.22 6.30
C HIS A 49 -4.92 -12.78 7.37
N GLN A 50 -5.24 -13.67 8.33
CA GLN A 50 -6.10 -13.33 9.46
C GLN A 50 -5.48 -12.22 10.33
N LYS A 51 -4.19 -12.34 10.64
CA LYS A 51 -3.44 -11.34 11.40
C LYS A 51 -3.37 -10.00 10.65
N GLY A 52 -3.08 -10.02 9.35
CA GLY A 52 -3.08 -8.84 8.50
C GLY A 52 -4.46 -8.17 8.48
N PHE A 53 -5.52 -8.94 8.33
CA PHE A 53 -6.89 -8.44 8.35
C PHE A 53 -7.25 -7.75 9.68
N LEU A 54 -6.88 -8.35 10.81
CA LEU A 54 -7.15 -7.82 12.13
C LEU A 54 -6.30 -6.58 12.45
N SER A 55 -5.02 -6.58 12.09
CA SER A 55 -4.12 -5.45 12.34
C SER A 55 -4.56 -4.18 11.60
N ILE A 56 -5.16 -4.29 10.41
CA ILE A 56 -5.79 -3.16 9.71
C ILE A 56 -6.90 -2.53 10.57
N ARG A 57 -7.69 -3.33 11.31
CA ARG A 57 -8.74 -2.80 12.22
C ARG A 57 -8.15 -2.04 13.40
N HIS A 58 -6.97 -2.44 13.88
CA HIS A 58 -6.24 -1.66 14.88
C HIS A 58 -5.75 -0.33 14.30
N LEU A 59 -5.25 -0.31 13.07
CA LEU A 59 -4.87 0.93 12.39
C LEU A 59 -6.07 1.86 12.20
N LEU A 60 -7.22 1.33 11.78
CA LEU A 60 -8.47 2.10 11.70
C LEU A 60 -8.84 2.70 13.05
N LYS A 61 -8.79 1.90 14.14
CA LYS A 61 -9.09 2.37 15.49
C LYS A 61 -8.16 3.51 15.93
N ILE A 62 -6.87 3.42 15.63
CA ILE A 62 -5.91 4.51 15.90
C ILE A 62 -6.25 5.77 15.10
N ALA A 63 -6.75 5.59 13.88
CA ALA A 63 -7.20 6.69 13.02
C ALA A 63 -8.57 7.27 13.42
N GLY A 64 -9.24 6.70 14.45
CA GLY A 64 -10.54 7.16 14.93
C GLY A 64 -11.74 6.48 14.27
N TYR A 65 -11.52 5.37 13.56
CA TYR A 65 -12.54 4.59 12.86
C TYR A 65 -12.74 3.21 13.49
N SER A 66 -13.87 2.62 13.20
CA SER A 66 -14.19 1.23 13.48
C SER A 66 -14.27 0.40 12.20
N ASP A 67 -14.42 -0.93 12.32
CA ASP A 67 -14.68 -1.79 11.17
C ASP A 67 -16.01 -1.44 10.46
N PHE A 68 -16.96 -0.87 11.19
CA PHE A 68 -18.27 -0.46 10.65
C PHE A 68 -18.20 0.79 9.77
N ASP A 69 -17.11 1.56 9.82
CA ASP A 69 -16.90 2.75 9.01
C ASP A 69 -16.22 2.44 7.68
N LEU A 70 -15.67 1.22 7.53
CA LEU A 70 -14.99 0.75 6.32
C LEU A 70 -15.97 -0.03 5.43
N VAL A 71 -16.13 0.42 4.19
CA VAL A 71 -16.93 -0.25 3.16
C VAL A 71 -16.09 -0.49 1.92
N TYR A 72 -16.50 -1.43 1.07
CA TYR A 72 -15.82 -1.75 -0.18
C TYR A 72 -16.79 -1.58 -1.34
N ASP A 73 -16.31 -1.00 -2.44
CA ASP A 73 -17.08 -0.93 -3.67
C ASP A 73 -17.07 -2.26 -4.46
N GLU A 74 -17.73 -2.27 -5.61
CA GLU A 74 -17.82 -3.42 -6.51
C GLU A 74 -16.47 -3.88 -7.10
N TYR A 75 -15.46 -3.02 -7.07
CA TYR A 75 -14.08 -3.33 -7.51
C TYR A 75 -13.18 -3.78 -6.37
N GLY A 76 -13.68 -3.73 -5.12
CA GLY A 76 -12.95 -4.07 -3.91
C GLY A 76 -12.10 -2.93 -3.35
N LYS A 77 -12.28 -1.69 -3.83
CA LYS A 77 -11.60 -0.51 -3.29
C LYS A 77 -12.24 -0.12 -1.94
N PRO A 78 -11.42 0.14 -0.91
CA PRO A 78 -11.91 0.57 0.39
C PRO A 78 -12.36 2.04 0.36
N HIS A 79 -13.43 2.34 1.11
CA HIS A 79 -13.97 3.66 1.33
C HIS A 79 -14.34 3.85 2.81
N LEU A 80 -14.20 5.08 3.31
CA LEU A 80 -14.71 5.46 4.62
C LEU A 80 -16.09 6.11 4.48
N LYS A 81 -17.00 5.80 5.41
CA LYS A 81 -18.40 6.31 5.37
C LYS A 81 -18.50 7.83 5.48
N ASP A 82 -17.51 8.48 6.05
CA ASP A 82 -17.45 9.94 6.15
C ASP A 82 -16.94 10.62 4.86
N GLY A 83 -16.65 9.84 3.82
CA GLY A 83 -16.21 10.32 2.51
C GLY A 83 -14.72 10.59 2.39
N LYS A 84 -13.93 10.41 3.45
CA LYS A 84 -12.47 10.52 3.36
C LYS A 84 -11.87 9.39 2.55
N PHE A 85 -10.75 9.69 1.92
CA PHE A 85 -10.02 8.73 1.11
C PHE A 85 -9.18 7.80 1.99
N ILE A 86 -9.18 6.52 1.66
CA ILE A 86 -8.35 5.51 2.33
C ILE A 86 -7.74 4.56 1.31
N SER A 87 -6.52 4.13 1.58
CA SER A 87 -5.92 2.98 0.92
C SER A 87 -5.26 2.06 1.95
N ILE A 88 -5.25 0.77 1.66
CA ILE A 88 -4.86 -0.29 2.60
C ILE A 88 -3.87 -1.22 1.91
N THR A 89 -2.86 -1.67 2.67
CA THR A 89 -1.91 -2.68 2.19
C THR A 89 -1.47 -3.62 3.30
N HIS A 90 -0.97 -4.80 2.89
CA HIS A 90 -0.32 -5.74 3.81
C HIS A 90 0.72 -6.58 3.07
N SER A 91 1.83 -6.84 3.72
CA SER A 91 2.87 -7.75 3.23
C SER A 91 3.54 -8.44 4.42
N PHE A 92 3.42 -9.78 4.50
CA PHE A 92 3.98 -10.57 5.60
C PHE A 92 3.60 -10.02 6.99
N THR A 93 4.59 -9.49 7.72
CA THR A 93 4.47 -9.00 9.09
C THR A 93 4.10 -7.53 9.19
N PHE A 94 3.89 -6.85 8.08
CA PHE A 94 3.51 -5.43 8.07
C PHE A 94 2.18 -5.19 7.39
N THR A 95 1.43 -4.25 7.96
CA THR A 95 0.23 -3.67 7.35
C THR A 95 0.29 -2.16 7.44
N ALA A 96 -0.35 -1.48 6.51
CA ALA A 96 -0.47 -0.04 6.57
C ALA A 96 -1.77 0.47 5.99
N ILE A 97 -2.14 1.66 6.42
CA ILE A 97 -3.19 2.47 5.83
C ILE A 97 -2.66 3.88 5.58
N ILE A 98 -3.17 4.51 4.54
CA ILE A 98 -3.09 5.95 4.33
C ILE A 98 -4.52 6.51 4.32
N ILE A 99 -4.73 7.62 5.00
CA ILE A 99 -6.02 8.33 5.03
C ILE A 99 -5.79 9.79 4.69
N SER A 100 -6.68 10.34 3.85
CA SER A 100 -6.66 11.76 3.46
C SER A 100 -8.08 12.35 3.43
N ASP A 101 -8.19 13.58 3.89
CA ASP A 101 -9.43 14.36 3.83
C ASP A 101 -9.60 15.04 2.46
N SER A 102 -8.52 15.17 1.66
CA SER A 102 -8.46 16.14 0.57
C SER A 102 -8.35 15.53 -0.82
N PHE A 103 -7.70 14.38 -0.96
CA PHE A 103 -7.40 13.78 -2.26
C PHE A 103 -7.29 12.26 -2.20
N ALA A 104 -7.47 11.62 -3.36
CA ALA A 104 -7.31 10.19 -3.51
C ALA A 104 -5.87 9.77 -3.18
N VAL A 105 -5.73 8.66 -2.45
CA VAL A 105 -4.45 8.14 -1.96
C VAL A 105 -4.29 6.67 -2.28
N GLY A 106 -3.04 6.25 -2.43
CA GLY A 106 -2.67 4.84 -2.58
C GLY A 106 -1.48 4.51 -1.70
N ILE A 107 -1.42 3.28 -1.20
CA ILE A 107 -0.30 2.78 -0.41
C ILE A 107 0.00 1.33 -0.73
N ASP A 108 1.28 1.01 -0.76
CA ASP A 108 1.74 -0.36 -0.88
C ASP A 108 2.92 -0.64 0.05
N ILE A 109 2.99 -1.86 0.60
CA ILE A 109 4.15 -2.38 1.33
C ILE A 109 4.56 -3.68 0.67
N GLU A 110 5.86 -3.81 0.36
CA GLU A 110 6.42 -5.03 -0.19
C GLU A 110 7.71 -5.44 0.51
N LYS A 111 7.85 -6.73 0.75
CA LYS A 111 9.12 -7.30 1.20
C LYS A 111 10.10 -7.34 0.03
N GLN A 112 11.29 -6.79 0.22
CA GLN A 112 12.37 -6.83 -0.77
C GLN A 112 12.82 -8.29 -0.97
N ARG A 113 12.75 -8.78 -2.21
CA ARG A 113 13.09 -10.16 -2.58
C ARG A 113 13.60 -10.23 -4.01
N GLU A 114 14.55 -11.11 -4.26
CA GLU A 114 15.08 -11.39 -5.62
C GLU A 114 14.00 -11.75 -6.64
N LYS A 115 12.83 -12.24 -6.20
CA LYS A 115 11.71 -12.56 -7.07
C LYS A 115 11.28 -11.38 -7.94
N ILE A 116 11.48 -10.13 -7.49
CA ILE A 116 11.14 -8.93 -8.23
C ILE A 116 11.89 -8.85 -9.57
N LEU A 117 13.16 -9.30 -9.60
CA LEU A 117 14.00 -9.33 -10.80
C LEU A 117 13.38 -10.16 -11.92
N LYS A 118 12.69 -11.26 -11.56
CA LYS A 118 12.07 -12.18 -12.52
C LYS A 118 10.83 -11.60 -13.19
N ILE A 119 10.17 -10.63 -12.56
CA ILE A 119 8.92 -10.06 -13.03
C ILE A 119 9.06 -8.61 -13.49
N ALA A 120 10.24 -7.98 -13.32
CA ALA A 120 10.49 -6.57 -13.62
C ALA A 120 10.02 -6.17 -15.03
N HIS A 121 10.32 -6.99 -16.05
CA HIS A 121 9.93 -6.76 -17.44
C HIS A 121 8.42 -6.67 -17.68
N LYS A 122 7.59 -7.07 -16.71
CA LYS A 122 6.13 -7.00 -16.80
C LYS A 122 5.57 -5.66 -16.37
N PHE A 123 6.35 -4.86 -15.64
CA PHE A 123 5.85 -3.61 -15.08
C PHE A 123 6.74 -2.40 -15.32
N THR A 124 8.01 -2.59 -15.74
CA THR A 124 8.91 -1.47 -16.07
C THR A 124 9.82 -1.83 -17.25
N PRO A 125 10.17 -0.87 -18.14
CA PRO A 125 11.08 -1.08 -19.23
C PRO A 125 12.46 -1.53 -18.74
N ILE A 126 13.13 -2.40 -19.49
CA ILE A 126 14.43 -2.95 -19.10
C ILE A 126 15.50 -1.87 -19.00
N GLU A 127 15.39 -0.84 -19.81
CA GLU A 127 16.32 0.30 -19.87
C GLU A 127 16.38 1.07 -18.54
N GLU A 128 15.29 1.06 -17.76
CA GLU A 128 15.21 1.77 -16.49
C GLU A 128 16.00 1.08 -15.36
N TYR A 129 16.40 -0.18 -15.53
CA TYR A 129 17.08 -0.92 -14.46
C TYR A 129 18.28 -1.79 -14.88
N ASN A 130 18.54 -1.98 -16.19
CA ASN A 130 19.62 -2.85 -16.65
C ASN A 130 21.01 -2.31 -16.29
N THR A 131 21.17 -0.99 -16.17
CA THR A 131 22.43 -0.32 -15.83
C THR A 131 22.78 -0.38 -14.34
N ILE A 132 21.84 -0.76 -13.48
CA ILE A 132 22.09 -0.89 -12.04
C ILE A 132 22.89 -2.16 -11.79
N ALA A 133 24.20 -2.01 -11.52
CA ALA A 133 25.10 -3.15 -11.36
C ALA A 133 24.93 -3.88 -10.02
N ASN A 134 24.66 -3.14 -8.93
CA ASN A 134 24.47 -3.71 -7.60
C ASN A 134 23.08 -4.39 -7.52
N VAL A 135 23.06 -5.69 -7.18
CA VAL A 135 21.84 -6.50 -7.17
C VAL A 135 20.88 -6.03 -6.07
N ASP A 136 21.37 -5.70 -4.88
CA ASP A 136 20.53 -5.25 -3.78
C ASP A 136 19.89 -3.88 -4.11
N ALA A 137 20.68 -2.95 -4.65
CA ALA A 137 20.17 -1.67 -5.14
C ALA A 137 19.11 -1.86 -6.25
N LYS A 138 19.30 -2.84 -7.13
CA LYS A 138 18.35 -3.17 -8.19
C LYS A 138 17.04 -3.73 -7.58
N ILE A 139 17.13 -4.62 -6.60
CA ILE A 139 15.96 -5.16 -5.89
C ILE A 139 15.20 -4.03 -5.19
N SER A 140 15.91 -3.15 -4.48
CA SER A 140 15.32 -1.99 -3.82
C SER A 140 14.62 -1.07 -4.82
N LYS A 141 15.31 -0.64 -5.88
CA LYS A 141 14.75 0.22 -6.94
C LYS A 141 13.47 -0.38 -7.54
N LEU A 142 13.53 -1.65 -7.94
CA LEU A 142 12.38 -2.33 -8.55
C LEU A 142 11.22 -2.53 -7.57
N THR A 143 11.51 -2.72 -6.28
CA THR A 143 10.47 -2.84 -5.25
C THR A 143 9.77 -1.50 -5.02
N ILE A 144 10.52 -0.38 -5.03
CA ILE A 144 9.95 0.98 -4.98
C ILE A 144 9.08 1.24 -6.21
N VAL A 145 9.58 0.97 -7.42
CA VAL A 145 8.80 1.16 -8.67
C VAL A 145 7.53 0.31 -8.67
N TRP A 146 7.61 -0.96 -8.23
CA TRP A 146 6.44 -1.83 -8.09
C TRP A 146 5.41 -1.25 -7.12
N GLY A 147 5.84 -0.89 -5.89
CA GLY A 147 4.97 -0.30 -4.87
C GLY A 147 4.35 1.02 -5.30
N ALA A 148 5.09 1.85 -6.06
CA ALA A 148 4.58 3.08 -6.65
C ALA A 148 3.45 2.80 -7.66
N LYS A 149 3.65 1.83 -8.55
CA LYS A 149 2.63 1.44 -9.54
C LYS A 149 1.41 0.80 -8.88
N GLU A 150 1.59 -0.03 -7.86
CA GLU A 150 0.49 -0.55 -7.04
C GLU A 150 -0.29 0.56 -6.33
N SER A 151 0.41 1.56 -5.78
CA SER A 151 -0.21 2.71 -5.13
C SER A 151 -1.05 3.53 -6.11
N LEU A 152 -0.53 3.81 -7.29
CA LEU A 152 -1.25 4.51 -8.36
C LEU A 152 -2.44 3.69 -8.89
N TYR A 153 -2.28 2.37 -9.02
CA TYR A 153 -3.36 1.46 -9.40
C TYR A 153 -4.50 1.50 -8.37
N LYS A 154 -4.18 1.54 -7.07
CA LYS A 154 -5.18 1.67 -5.99
C LYS A 154 -5.89 3.03 -6.01
N ILE A 155 -5.19 4.12 -6.40
CA ILE A 155 -5.83 5.43 -6.62
C ILE A 155 -6.83 5.34 -7.75
N TYR A 156 -6.43 4.79 -8.89
CA TYR A 156 -7.31 4.63 -10.06
C TYR A 156 -8.56 3.81 -9.72
N GLY A 157 -8.39 2.71 -8.99
CA GLY A 157 -9.49 1.92 -8.41
C GLY A 157 -10.35 1.16 -9.41
N LYS A 158 -10.01 1.15 -10.70
CA LYS A 158 -10.75 0.44 -11.76
C LYS A 158 -9.84 -0.61 -12.41
N LYS A 159 -10.43 -1.61 -13.04
CA LYS A 159 -9.69 -2.59 -13.86
C LYS A 159 -9.22 -1.94 -15.17
N LYS A 160 -8.28 -2.57 -15.88
CA LYS A 160 -7.75 -2.25 -17.22
C LYS A 160 -6.42 -1.49 -17.27
N LEU A 161 -5.88 -0.93 -16.18
CA LEU A 161 -4.53 -0.38 -16.23
C LEU A 161 -3.49 -1.50 -16.38
N LEU A 162 -2.58 -1.33 -17.33
CA LEU A 162 -1.41 -2.16 -17.53
C LEU A 162 -0.19 -1.41 -16.98
N PHE A 163 0.49 -1.96 -16.00
CA PHE A 163 1.60 -1.31 -15.29
C PHE A 163 2.71 -0.84 -16.23
N LEU A 164 3.05 -1.64 -17.21
CA LEU A 164 4.11 -1.32 -18.18
C LEU A 164 3.73 -0.16 -19.12
N HIS A 165 2.46 -0.02 -19.45
CA HIS A 165 2.02 0.88 -20.53
C HIS A 165 1.27 2.12 -20.05
N HIS A 166 0.63 2.03 -18.88
CA HIS A 166 -0.25 3.08 -18.41
C HIS A 166 0.23 3.80 -17.16
N ILE A 167 1.22 3.24 -16.45
CA ILE A 167 1.75 3.83 -15.22
C ILE A 167 3.24 4.09 -15.40
N TYR A 168 3.61 5.36 -15.41
CA TYR A 168 4.97 5.83 -15.50
C TYR A 168 5.45 6.31 -14.14
N ILE A 169 6.69 6.01 -13.76
CA ILE A 169 7.34 6.51 -12.55
C ILE A 169 8.59 7.26 -13.00
N GLU A 170 8.71 8.52 -12.58
CA GLU A 170 9.89 9.34 -12.86
C GLU A 170 11.11 8.74 -12.15
N ASP A 171 12.27 8.82 -12.78
CA ASP A 171 13.50 8.34 -12.16
C ASP A 171 13.84 9.11 -10.89
N PHE A 172 14.47 8.46 -9.92
CA PHE A 172 14.70 9.02 -8.59
C PHE A 172 16.01 8.52 -7.98
N LYS A 173 16.51 9.31 -7.05
CA LYS A 173 17.59 8.90 -6.14
C LYS A 173 16.99 8.39 -4.84
N PHE A 174 17.61 7.37 -4.24
CA PHE A 174 17.15 6.78 -2.98
C PHE A 174 17.11 7.82 -1.85
N GLU A 175 18.08 8.73 -1.83
CA GLU A 175 18.24 9.76 -0.80
C GLU A 175 17.11 10.80 -0.82
N ASP A 176 16.41 10.95 -1.94
CA ASP A 176 15.30 11.90 -2.06
C ASP A 176 14.02 11.39 -1.38
N GLU A 177 13.91 10.06 -1.16
CA GLU A 177 12.75 9.37 -0.57
C GLU A 177 11.41 9.71 -1.23
N LYS A 178 11.46 10.31 -2.43
CA LYS A 178 10.30 10.78 -3.19
C LYS A 178 10.56 10.79 -4.70
N THR A 179 9.47 10.74 -5.43
CA THR A 179 9.42 10.92 -6.90
C THR A 179 8.02 11.36 -7.32
N THR A 180 7.77 11.38 -8.61
CA THR A 180 6.44 11.54 -9.19
C THR A 180 6.07 10.35 -10.06
N GLY A 181 4.79 10.16 -10.29
CA GLY A 181 4.32 9.16 -11.22
C GLY A 181 3.07 9.62 -11.93
N GLU A 182 2.83 9.03 -13.07
CA GLU A 182 1.70 9.37 -13.93
C GLU A 182 0.85 8.14 -14.24
N ILE A 183 -0.46 8.35 -14.31
CA ILE A 183 -1.39 7.44 -14.94
C ILE A 183 -1.75 8.04 -16.30
N ARG A 184 -1.41 7.33 -17.38
CA ARG A 184 -1.69 7.70 -18.77
C ARG A 184 -2.67 6.68 -19.35
N PHE A 185 -3.94 7.03 -19.42
CA PHE A 185 -4.97 6.11 -19.87
C PHE A 185 -6.13 6.82 -20.58
N ASP A 186 -6.54 6.28 -21.72
CA ASP A 186 -7.69 6.77 -22.52
C ASP A 186 -7.57 8.26 -22.93
N GLY A 187 -6.34 8.72 -23.19
CA GLY A 187 -6.05 10.11 -23.58
C GLY A 187 -5.84 11.06 -22.40
N ASP A 188 -6.14 10.64 -21.18
CA ASP A 188 -5.94 11.43 -19.98
C ASP A 188 -4.56 11.15 -19.36
N VAL A 189 -3.98 12.19 -18.74
CA VAL A 189 -2.75 12.10 -17.94
C VAL A 189 -3.00 12.73 -16.58
N ALA A 190 -2.75 11.95 -15.52
CA ALA A 190 -2.84 12.44 -14.14
C ALA A 190 -1.49 12.19 -13.43
N THR A 191 -0.95 13.23 -12.81
CA THR A 191 0.34 13.19 -12.10
C THR A 191 0.12 13.18 -10.59
N TYR A 192 0.95 12.41 -9.89
CA TYR A 192 0.87 12.19 -8.44
C TYR A 192 2.24 12.33 -7.79
N ASN A 193 2.28 12.84 -6.57
CA ASN A 193 3.46 12.74 -5.73
C ASN A 193 3.57 11.32 -5.16
N ILE A 194 4.79 10.83 -5.08
CA ILE A 194 5.11 9.51 -4.53
C ILE A 194 6.20 9.69 -3.48
N GLU A 195 5.99 9.13 -2.31
CA GLU A 195 7.00 9.03 -1.27
C GLU A 195 7.21 7.56 -0.89
N PHE A 196 8.43 7.24 -0.45
CA PHE A 196 8.78 5.88 -0.06
C PHE A 196 9.71 5.87 1.14
N LEU A 197 9.72 4.76 1.86
CA LEU A 197 10.65 4.50 2.95
C LEU A 197 10.98 3.02 3.01
N GLU A 198 12.19 2.70 3.45
CA GLU A 198 12.67 1.33 3.63
C GLU A 198 12.90 1.04 5.11
N PHE A 199 12.51 -0.15 5.55
CA PHE A 199 12.68 -0.60 6.94
C PHE A 199 12.60 -2.13 7.01
N GLU A 200 13.46 -2.74 7.82
CA GLU A 200 13.46 -4.18 8.11
C GLU A 200 13.34 -5.10 6.88
N GLY A 201 13.93 -4.69 5.73
CA GLY A 201 13.86 -5.43 4.48
C GLY A 201 12.51 -5.32 3.75
N PHE A 202 11.72 -4.31 4.08
CA PHE A 202 10.49 -3.92 3.41
C PHE A 202 10.61 -2.52 2.82
N THR A 203 9.83 -2.29 1.79
CA THR A 203 9.62 -0.97 1.18
C THR A 203 8.15 -0.60 1.33
N CYS A 204 7.86 0.57 1.87
CA CYS A 204 6.53 1.17 1.88
C CYS A 204 6.53 2.34 0.91
N VAL A 205 5.57 2.36 -0.01
CA VAL A 205 5.40 3.42 -1.00
C VAL A 205 3.97 3.93 -0.91
N PHE A 206 3.79 5.24 -0.97
CA PHE A 206 2.47 5.85 -1.02
C PHE A 206 2.42 7.00 -2.01
N ALA A 207 1.25 7.18 -2.61
CA ALA A 207 0.97 8.18 -3.63
C ALA A 207 -0.25 9.04 -3.24
N TYR A 208 -0.19 10.33 -3.66
CA TYR A 208 -1.25 11.31 -3.40
C TYR A 208 -1.23 12.47 -4.39
#